data_e3674c45cb62c4ab827e85cb4230b8e4
#
_entry.id   e3674c45cb62c4ab827e85cb4230b8e4
#
_cell.length_a   1.000
_cell.length_b   1.000
_cell.length_c   1.000
_cell.angle_alpha   90.00
_cell.angle_beta   90.00
_cell.angle_gamma   90.00
#
_symmetry.space_group_name_H-M   'P 1'
#
loop_
_entity.id
_entity.type
_entity.pdbx_description
1 polymer ?
#
loop_
_entity_poly.entity_id
_entity_poly.type
_entity_poly.pdbx_seq_one_letter_code
_entity_poly.pdbx_strand_id
1 'polypeptide(L)'
;MLNQRNMSNADFYKKAHIDRRHFSKILNNYSYIPSRNTVFLMCLGLELNMQQMRDFLPLLGYSYSTDIETDIIVGYFIENKIYDIDLCNEVLIKFGLKPLENLSD
;
A
#
# COMPACT_ATOMS: atom_id res chain seq x y z
N MET A 1 11.78 -6.54 6.03
CA MET A 1 11.52 -5.67 4.86
C MET A 1 12.07 -4.26 5.00
N LEU A 2 11.72 -3.57 6.07
CA LEU A 2 12.21 -2.20 6.29
C LEU A 2 13.73 -2.15 6.41
N ASN A 3 14.33 -3.12 7.10
CA ASN A 3 15.78 -3.15 7.27
C ASN A 3 16.52 -3.31 5.94
N GLN A 4 15.94 -4.05 5.01
CA GLN A 4 16.54 -4.27 3.69
C GLN A 4 16.54 -3.00 2.85
N ARG A 5 15.68 -2.04 3.17
CA ARG A 5 15.56 -0.78 2.44
C ARG A 5 16.17 0.39 3.20
N ASN A 6 16.85 0.12 4.29
CA ASN A 6 17.47 1.16 5.13
C ASN A 6 16.47 2.26 5.51
N MET A 7 15.24 1.87 5.79
CA MET A 7 14.16 2.79 6.09
C MET A 7 13.74 2.64 7.54
N SER A 8 13.66 3.74 8.28
CA SER A 8 13.14 3.70 9.64
C SER A 8 11.63 3.50 9.62
N ASN A 9 11.07 3.08 10.76
CA ASN A 9 9.61 2.96 10.88
C ASN A 9 8.92 4.28 10.60
N ALA A 10 9.48 5.39 11.12
CA ALA A 10 8.90 6.72 10.90
C ALA A 10 8.92 7.10 9.43
N ASP A 11 10.03 6.84 8.73
CA ASP A 11 10.13 7.11 7.31
C ASP A 11 9.10 6.32 6.53
N PHE A 12 8.91 5.05 6.90
CA PHE A 12 7.96 4.19 6.20
C PHE A 12 6.53 4.69 6.35
N TYR A 13 6.04 4.90 7.59
CA TYR A 13 4.63 5.24 7.73
C TYR A 13 4.31 6.63 7.16
N LYS A 14 5.25 7.55 7.17
CA LYS A 14 5.07 8.85 6.52
C LYS A 14 4.99 8.70 5.01
N LYS A 15 5.89 7.92 4.42
CA LYS A 15 5.93 7.70 2.99
C LYS A 15 4.70 6.94 2.49
N ALA A 16 4.20 6.01 3.29
CA ALA A 16 3.02 5.23 2.96
C ALA A 16 1.72 5.96 3.27
N HIS A 17 1.78 7.17 3.83
CA HIS A 17 0.60 7.93 4.27
C HIS A 17 -0.22 7.15 5.29
N ILE A 18 0.44 6.38 6.14
CA ILE A 18 -0.19 5.64 7.23
C ILE A 18 0.10 6.38 8.52
N ASP A 19 -0.94 6.63 9.34
CA ASP A 19 -0.70 7.34 10.58
C ASP A 19 0.00 6.44 11.61
N ARG A 20 0.64 7.08 12.58
CA ARG A 20 1.45 6.39 13.58
C ARG A 20 0.66 5.35 14.38
N ARG A 21 -0.57 5.66 14.74
CA ARG A 21 -1.40 4.76 15.54
C ARG A 21 -1.75 3.51 14.74
N HIS A 22 -2.12 3.68 13.49
CA HIS A 22 -2.45 2.55 12.61
C HIS A 22 -1.24 1.68 12.38
N PHE A 23 -0.08 2.29 12.15
CA PHE A 23 1.16 1.55 11.97
C PHE A 23 1.51 0.72 13.20
N SER A 24 1.37 1.30 14.41
CA SER A 24 1.58 0.56 15.65
C SER A 24 0.63 -0.63 15.79
N LYS A 25 -0.63 -0.44 15.40
CA LYS A 25 -1.63 -1.51 15.44
C LYS A 25 -1.25 -2.66 14.51
N ILE A 26 -0.76 -2.34 13.31
CA ILE A 26 -0.30 -3.35 12.36
C ILE A 26 0.87 -4.14 12.93
N LEU A 27 1.84 -3.45 13.55
CA LEU A 27 3.03 -4.10 14.08
C LEU A 27 2.77 -4.96 15.31
N ASN A 28 1.82 -4.56 16.17
CA ASN A 28 1.69 -5.12 17.50
C ASN A 28 0.49 -6.03 17.70
N ASN A 29 -0.25 -6.32 16.63
CA ASN A 29 -1.44 -7.15 16.75
C ASN A 29 -1.46 -8.21 15.64
N TYR A 30 -1.15 -9.45 16.00
CA TYR A 30 -1.11 -10.55 15.03
C TYR A 30 -2.45 -10.82 14.35
N SER A 31 -3.54 -10.54 15.05
CA SER A 31 -4.88 -10.80 14.51
C SER A 31 -5.37 -9.69 13.62
N TYR A 32 -4.68 -8.56 13.61
CA TYR A 32 -5.13 -7.41 12.84
C TYR A 32 -4.66 -7.50 11.38
N ILE A 33 -5.62 -7.44 10.47
CA ILE A 33 -5.33 -7.43 9.04
C ILE A 33 -5.74 -6.06 8.50
N PRO A 34 -4.78 -5.29 7.96
CA PRO A 34 -5.12 -3.98 7.39
C PRO A 34 -6.09 -4.11 6.21
N SER A 35 -6.81 -3.05 5.90
CA SER A 35 -7.67 -3.04 4.73
C SER A 35 -6.83 -3.19 3.46
N ARG A 36 -7.49 -3.60 2.36
CA ARG A 36 -6.83 -3.74 1.07
C ARG A 36 -6.15 -2.44 0.64
N ASN A 37 -6.83 -1.31 0.83
CA ASN A 37 -6.25 -0.01 0.46
C ASN A 37 -5.01 0.32 1.29
N THR A 38 -5.03 0.01 2.58
CA THR A 38 -3.85 0.21 3.43
C THR A 38 -2.69 -0.67 2.96
N VAL A 39 -2.96 -1.91 2.53
CA VAL A 39 -1.91 -2.78 2.01
C VAL A 39 -1.30 -2.19 0.75
N PHE A 40 -2.09 -1.60 -0.14
CA PHE A 40 -1.56 -0.92 -1.32
C PHE A 40 -0.72 0.30 -0.94
N LEU A 41 -1.14 1.06 0.07
CA LEU A 41 -0.31 2.15 0.59
C LEU A 41 1.04 1.62 1.09
N MET A 42 1.04 0.48 1.75
CA MET A 42 2.28 -0.15 2.21
C MET A 42 3.17 -0.55 1.03
N CYS A 43 2.58 -1.11 -0.02
CA CYS A 43 3.33 -1.49 -1.21
C CYS A 43 4.01 -0.28 -1.87
N LEU A 44 3.28 0.82 -1.96
CA LEU A 44 3.83 2.06 -2.53
C LEU A 44 4.89 2.66 -1.61
N GLY A 45 4.65 2.68 -0.30
CA GLY A 45 5.59 3.21 0.67
C GLY A 45 6.88 2.41 0.75
N LEU A 46 6.81 1.09 0.57
CA LEU A 46 7.97 0.21 0.55
C LEU A 46 8.66 0.19 -0.82
N GLU A 47 8.08 0.83 -1.81
CA GLU A 47 8.60 0.85 -3.19
C GLU A 47 8.81 -0.55 -3.75
N LEU A 48 7.80 -1.39 -3.58
CA LEU A 48 7.86 -2.76 -4.08
C LEU A 48 7.73 -2.79 -5.61
N ASN A 49 8.36 -3.79 -6.24
CA ASN A 49 8.09 -4.06 -7.64
C ASN A 49 6.86 -4.97 -7.77
N MET A 50 6.42 -5.26 -9.00
CA MET A 50 5.22 -6.06 -9.23
C MET A 50 5.32 -7.45 -8.60
N GLN A 51 6.46 -8.11 -8.74
CA GLN A 51 6.62 -9.45 -8.18
C GLN A 51 6.55 -9.41 -6.65
N GLN A 52 7.21 -8.43 -6.05
CA GLN A 52 7.19 -8.26 -4.60
C GLN A 52 5.78 -7.97 -4.09
N MET A 53 5.01 -7.14 -4.81
CA MET A 53 3.62 -6.87 -4.44
C MET A 53 2.78 -8.15 -4.53
N ARG A 54 2.93 -8.91 -5.61
CA ARG A 54 2.20 -10.16 -5.79
C ARG A 54 2.53 -11.19 -4.70
N ASP A 55 3.75 -11.17 -4.21
CA ASP A 55 4.18 -12.05 -3.12
C ASP A 55 3.70 -11.56 -1.76
N PHE A 56 3.61 -10.24 -1.61
CA PHE A 56 3.24 -9.61 -0.33
C PHE A 56 1.74 -9.70 -0.05
N LEU A 57 0.89 -9.46 -1.04
CA LEU A 57 -0.56 -9.43 -0.85
C LEU A 57 -1.10 -10.72 -0.22
N PRO A 58 -0.71 -11.93 -0.67
CA PRO A 58 -1.24 -13.15 -0.07
C PRO A 58 -0.89 -13.34 1.40
N LEU A 59 0.20 -12.76 1.87
CA LEU A 59 0.58 -12.84 3.28
C LEU A 59 -0.47 -12.18 4.18
N LEU A 60 -1.24 -11.26 3.62
CA LEU A 60 -2.28 -10.53 4.34
C LEU A 60 -3.68 -10.94 3.88
N GLY A 61 -3.79 -12.03 3.14
CA GLY A 61 -5.08 -12.55 2.69
C GLY A 61 -5.64 -11.91 1.44
N TYR A 62 -4.82 -11.19 0.70
CA TYR A 62 -5.24 -10.51 -0.53
C TYR A 62 -4.54 -11.10 -1.75
N SER A 63 -5.06 -10.76 -2.93
CA SER A 63 -4.38 -11.08 -4.18
C SER A 63 -4.60 -9.93 -5.16
N TYR A 64 -3.64 -9.77 -6.07
CA TYR A 64 -3.75 -8.78 -7.13
C TYR A 64 -4.76 -9.28 -8.17
N SER A 65 -5.67 -8.41 -8.59
CA SER A 65 -6.69 -8.80 -9.57
C SER A 65 -6.75 -7.78 -10.71
N THR A 66 -6.66 -8.28 -11.93
CA THR A 66 -6.84 -7.46 -13.13
C THR A 66 -8.32 -7.18 -13.42
N ASP A 67 -9.22 -7.73 -12.61
CA ASP A 67 -10.66 -7.45 -12.71
C ASP A 67 -11.10 -6.29 -11.83
N ILE A 68 -10.21 -5.78 -10.98
CA ILE A 68 -10.49 -4.68 -10.07
C ILE A 68 -9.75 -3.45 -10.57
N GLU A 69 -10.50 -2.38 -10.89
CA GLU A 69 -9.91 -1.16 -11.47
C GLU A 69 -8.85 -0.54 -10.57
N THR A 70 -9.10 -0.49 -9.25
CA THR A 70 -8.11 0.04 -8.31
C THR A 70 -6.79 -0.72 -8.40
N ASP A 71 -6.85 -2.05 -8.47
CA ASP A 71 -5.66 -2.89 -8.59
C ASP A 71 -4.88 -2.57 -9.85
N ILE A 72 -5.59 -2.42 -10.97
CA ILE A 72 -4.96 -2.11 -12.26
C ILE A 72 -4.19 -0.81 -12.18
N ILE A 73 -4.79 0.21 -11.58
CA ILE A 73 -4.17 1.54 -11.47
C ILE A 73 -2.95 1.47 -10.54
N VAL A 74 -3.10 0.86 -9.37
CA VAL A 74 -1.98 0.70 -8.44
C VAL A 74 -0.86 -0.11 -9.10
N GLY A 75 -1.23 -1.17 -9.80
CA GLY A 75 -0.26 -2.01 -10.53
C GLY A 75 0.50 -1.24 -11.57
N TYR A 76 -0.17 -0.34 -12.29
CA TYR A 76 0.50 0.51 -13.26
C TYR A 76 1.56 1.38 -12.59
N PHE A 77 1.24 1.99 -11.46
CA PHE A 77 2.18 2.82 -10.72
C PHE A 77 3.39 2.00 -10.24
N ILE A 78 3.13 0.83 -9.69
CA ILE A 78 4.20 -0.05 -9.19
C ILE A 78 5.08 -0.58 -10.33
N GLU A 79 4.48 -0.97 -11.44
CA GLU A 79 5.21 -1.47 -12.60
C GLU A 79 6.13 -0.40 -13.19
N ASN A 80 5.70 0.84 -13.17
CA ASN A 80 6.47 1.97 -13.68
C ASN A 80 7.32 2.66 -12.61
N LYS A 81 7.37 2.09 -11.40
CA LYS A 81 8.16 2.60 -10.28
C LYS A 81 7.80 4.04 -9.93
N ILE A 82 6.53 4.36 -10.02
CA ILE A 82 6.00 5.66 -9.62
C ILE A 82 5.34 5.48 -8.25
N TYR A 83 6.05 5.89 -7.22
CA TYR A 83 5.61 5.65 -5.83
C TYR A 83 4.99 6.89 -5.19
N ASP A 84 4.39 7.75 -6.01
CA ASP A 84 3.73 8.98 -5.59
C ASP A 84 2.26 8.69 -5.28
N ILE A 85 1.94 8.58 -3.99
CA ILE A 85 0.58 8.24 -3.54
C ILE A 85 -0.41 9.33 -3.91
N ASP A 86 -0.03 10.60 -3.80
CA ASP A 86 -0.93 11.70 -4.15
C ASP A 86 -1.31 11.65 -5.62
N LEU A 87 -0.34 11.38 -6.49
CA LEU A 87 -0.61 11.24 -7.91
C LEU A 87 -1.49 10.02 -8.20
N CYS A 88 -1.21 8.91 -7.53
CA CYS A 88 -2.03 7.71 -7.67
C CYS A 88 -3.47 7.99 -7.29
N ASN A 89 -3.68 8.70 -6.19
CA ASN A 89 -5.02 9.05 -5.72
C ASN A 89 -5.72 10.01 -6.69
N GLU A 90 -4.99 10.95 -7.29
CA GLU A 90 -5.57 11.82 -8.31
C GLU A 90 -6.09 11.00 -9.50
N VAL A 91 -5.33 10.01 -9.94
CA VAL A 91 -5.74 9.15 -11.04
C VAL A 91 -6.97 8.32 -10.66
N LEU A 92 -6.97 7.76 -9.46
CA LEU A 92 -8.11 6.99 -8.96
C LEU A 92 -9.39 7.84 -8.98
N ILE A 93 -9.30 9.05 -8.45
CA ILE A 93 -10.45 9.97 -8.40
C ILE A 93 -10.93 10.31 -9.82
N LYS A 94 -10.02 10.51 -10.75
CA LYS A 94 -10.37 10.78 -12.14
C LYS A 94 -11.19 9.66 -12.78
N PHE A 95 -10.94 8.43 -12.37
CA PHE A 95 -11.71 7.28 -12.86
C PHE A 95 -12.94 6.97 -12.02
N GLY A 96 -13.32 7.88 -11.12
CA GLY A 96 -14.50 7.70 -10.29
C GLY A 96 -14.32 6.70 -9.16
N LEU A 97 -13.08 6.40 -8.82
CA LEU A 97 -12.75 5.45 -7.77
C LEU A 97 -12.38 6.18 -6.48
N LYS A 98 -12.48 5.47 -5.35
CA LYS A 98 -12.08 6.04 -4.08
C LYS A 98 -10.55 6.09 -3.98
N PRO A 99 -9.99 7.17 -3.40
CA PRO A 99 -8.54 7.21 -3.19
C PRO A 99 -8.10 6.18 -2.15
N LEU A 100 -6.82 5.85 -2.19
CA LEU A 100 -6.22 5.02 -1.15
C LEU A 100 -6.14 5.83 0.13
N GLU A 101 -6.81 5.38 1.16
CA GLU A 101 -6.85 6.08 2.44
C GLU A 101 -6.46 5.13 3.56
N ASN A 102 -5.75 5.69 4.53
CA ASN A 102 -5.43 4.97 5.75
C ASN A 102 -6.62 5.05 6.69
N LEU A 103 -7.47 4.01 6.65
CA LEU A 103 -8.62 3.92 7.53
C LEU A 103 -8.25 3.04 8.72
N SER A 104 -7.98 3.67 9.86
CA SER A 104 -7.75 2.92 11.10
C SER A 104 -9.09 2.71 11.79
N ASP A 105 -9.35 1.47 12.10
CA ASP A 105 -10.59 1.08 12.81
C ASP A 105 -10.56 1.49 14.28
#